data_c79b03abebd5593171065a1c07502cb7
#
_entry.id   c79b03abebd5593171065a1c07502cb7
#
_cell.length_a   1.000
_cell.length_b   1.000
_cell.length_c   1.000
_cell.angle_alpha   90.00
_cell.angle_beta   90.00
_cell.angle_gamma   90.00
#
_symmetry.space_group_name_H-M   'P 1'
#
loop_
_entity.id
_entity.type
_entity.pdbx_description
1 polymer ?
#
loop_
_entity_poly.entity_id
_entity_poly.type
_entity_poly.pdbx_seq_one_letter_code
_entity_poly.pdbx_strand_id
1 'polypeptide(L)'
;MIILKKDIIKEYIDKLYIEFEKNTMDEICNAIFEIKAELRNSYNELKTDDNCLVADMIIKVLDNIDLSKTKIYELREKITCIRELFNLINWEEC
;
A
#
# COMPACT_ATOMS: atom_id res chain seq x y z
N MET A 1 18.88 -13.00 -7.86
CA MET A 1 17.48 -13.12 -7.34
C MET A 1 16.64 -11.99 -7.91
N ILE A 2 15.51 -12.31 -8.48
CA ILE A 2 14.59 -11.29 -8.99
C ILE A 2 13.65 -10.90 -7.86
N ILE A 3 13.68 -9.62 -7.51
CA ILE A 3 12.73 -9.08 -6.53
C ILE A 3 11.49 -8.61 -7.29
N LEU A 4 10.35 -9.24 -7.00
CA LEU A 4 9.09 -8.88 -7.63
C LEU A 4 8.54 -7.59 -6.98
N LYS A 5 7.88 -6.75 -7.78
CA LYS A 5 7.25 -5.53 -7.27
C LYS A 5 6.23 -5.83 -6.17
N LYS A 6 5.52 -6.96 -6.28
CA LYS A 6 4.63 -7.46 -5.23
C LYS A 6 5.34 -7.51 -3.88
N ASP A 7 6.53 -8.09 -3.84
CA ASP A 7 7.28 -8.27 -2.60
C ASP A 7 7.75 -6.93 -2.02
N ILE A 8 8.14 -6.00 -2.88
CA ILE A 8 8.54 -4.66 -2.46
C ILE A 8 7.36 -3.93 -1.81
N ILE A 9 6.21 -3.95 -2.45
CA ILE A 9 5.01 -3.29 -1.95
C ILE A 9 4.56 -3.93 -0.64
N LYS A 10 4.55 -5.27 -0.59
CA LYS A 10 4.17 -6.01 0.60
C LYS A 10 5.07 -5.66 1.79
N GLU A 11 6.37 -5.52 1.55
CA GLU A 11 7.32 -5.16 2.59
C GLU A 11 6.98 -3.79 3.20
N TYR A 12 6.66 -2.80 2.38
CA TYR A 12 6.27 -1.47 2.86
C TYR A 12 4.95 -1.52 3.64
N ILE A 13 3.97 -2.28 3.15
CA ILE A 13 2.68 -2.43 3.84
C ILE A 13 2.87 -3.12 5.19
N ASP A 14 3.64 -4.21 5.22
CA ASP A 14 3.92 -4.94 6.46
C ASP A 14 4.69 -4.08 7.46
N LYS A 15 5.62 -3.27 6.99
CA LYS A 15 6.36 -2.36 7.85
C LYS A 15 5.42 -1.35 8.51
N LEU A 16 4.49 -0.79 7.76
CA LEU A 16 3.48 0.10 8.31
C LEU A 16 2.55 -0.62 9.30
N TYR A 17 2.19 -1.88 9.00
CA TYR A 17 1.24 -2.63 9.82
C TYR A 17 1.87 -3.14 11.13
N ILE A 18 3.05 -3.75 11.03
CA ILE A 18 3.69 -4.42 12.17
C ILE A 18 4.43 -3.42 13.07
N GLU A 19 5.12 -2.47 12.48
CA GLU A 19 5.97 -1.51 13.19
C GLU A 19 5.31 -0.14 13.34
N PHE A 20 4.00 -0.10 13.21
CA PHE A 20 3.24 1.15 13.17
C PHE A 20 3.62 2.13 14.29
N GLU A 21 3.69 1.65 15.53
CA GLU A 21 3.98 2.49 16.69
C GLU A 21 5.45 2.90 16.78
N LYS A 22 6.31 2.22 16.06
CA LYS A 22 7.75 2.47 16.06
C LYS A 22 8.19 3.42 14.94
N ASN A 23 7.33 3.64 13.95
CA ASN A 23 7.66 4.49 12.82
C ASN A 23 7.53 5.96 13.19
N THR A 24 8.48 6.76 12.73
CA THR A 24 8.36 8.21 12.79
C THR A 24 7.37 8.68 11.71
N MET A 25 6.91 9.91 11.84
CA MET A 25 6.02 10.52 10.85
C MET A 25 6.65 10.52 9.45
N ASP A 26 7.94 10.83 9.36
CA ASP A 26 8.67 10.84 8.10
C ASP A 26 8.75 9.45 7.47
N GLU A 27 8.95 8.41 8.29
CA GLU A 27 8.99 7.04 7.81
C GLU A 27 7.63 6.60 7.29
N ILE A 28 6.55 6.99 7.96
CA ILE A 28 5.18 6.69 7.54
C ILE A 28 4.88 7.39 6.20
N CYS A 29 5.21 8.67 6.08
CA CYS A 29 5.04 9.43 4.84
C CYS A 29 5.81 8.80 3.68
N ASN A 30 7.06 8.42 3.93
CA ASN A 30 7.89 7.80 2.92
C ASN A 30 7.32 6.45 2.46
N ALA A 31 6.88 5.63 3.40
CA ALA A 31 6.29 4.32 3.07
C ALA A 31 5.01 4.49 2.25
N ILE A 32 4.14 5.43 2.60
CA ILE A 32 2.93 5.74 1.84
C ILE A 32 3.29 6.16 0.41
N PHE A 33 4.26 7.05 0.27
CA PHE A 33 4.72 7.52 -1.03
C PHE A 33 5.25 6.37 -1.89
N GLU A 34 6.09 5.51 -1.31
CA GLU A 34 6.66 4.38 -2.03
C GLU A 34 5.61 3.36 -2.45
N ILE A 35 4.64 3.07 -1.61
CA ILE A 35 3.54 2.16 -1.94
C ILE A 35 2.77 2.70 -3.15
N LYS A 36 2.42 3.98 -3.14
CA LYS A 36 1.69 4.59 -4.26
C LYS A 36 2.51 4.58 -5.54
N ALA A 37 3.79 4.93 -5.46
CA ALA A 37 4.67 4.96 -6.62
C ALA A 37 4.83 3.57 -7.23
N GLU A 38 5.06 2.55 -6.41
CA GLU A 38 5.22 1.18 -6.89
C GLU A 38 3.93 0.62 -7.49
N LEU A 39 2.79 0.92 -6.90
CA LEU A 39 1.49 0.50 -7.47
C LEU A 39 1.27 1.14 -8.84
N ARG A 40 1.55 2.43 -8.99
CA ARG A 40 1.40 3.12 -10.28
C ARG A 40 2.34 2.53 -11.33
N ASN A 41 3.58 2.22 -10.94
CA ASN A 41 4.55 1.62 -11.84
C ASN A 41 4.19 0.19 -12.21
N SER A 42 3.33 -0.46 -11.45
CA SER A 42 2.92 -1.85 -11.67
C SER A 42 1.69 -1.98 -12.58
N TYR A 43 1.03 -0.89 -12.95
CA TYR A 43 -0.21 -0.96 -13.73
C TYR A 43 -0.06 -1.76 -15.03
N ASN A 44 1.07 -1.62 -15.72
CA ASN A 44 1.32 -2.38 -16.95
C ASN A 44 1.50 -3.87 -16.69
N GLU A 45 1.82 -4.24 -15.46
CA GLU A 45 2.01 -5.63 -15.04
C GLU A 45 0.75 -6.22 -14.46
N LEU A 46 -0.18 -5.38 -14.01
CA LEU A 46 -1.49 -5.79 -13.51
C LEU A 46 -2.43 -5.95 -14.72
N LYS A 47 -2.35 -7.09 -15.36
CA LYS A 47 -2.96 -7.32 -16.68
C LYS A 47 -4.48 -7.32 -16.70
N THR A 48 -5.14 -7.43 -15.57
CA THR A 48 -6.60 -7.46 -15.51
C THR A 48 -7.14 -6.14 -14.99
N ASP A 49 -8.34 -5.76 -15.46
CA ASP A 49 -9.02 -4.56 -15.01
C ASP A 49 -9.34 -4.64 -13.51
N ASP A 50 -9.66 -5.84 -13.02
CA ASP A 50 -9.94 -6.04 -11.60
C ASP A 50 -8.73 -5.73 -10.72
N ASN A 51 -7.54 -6.19 -11.12
CA ASN A 51 -6.31 -5.91 -10.40
C ASN A 51 -5.99 -4.41 -10.39
N CYS A 52 -6.16 -3.75 -11.54
CA CYS A 52 -5.96 -2.30 -11.64
C CYS A 52 -6.96 -1.55 -10.77
N LEU A 53 -8.19 -2.00 -10.71
CA LEU A 53 -9.22 -1.38 -9.88
C LEU A 53 -8.84 -1.48 -8.39
N VAL A 54 -8.38 -2.65 -7.93
CA VAL A 54 -7.94 -2.82 -6.55
C VAL A 54 -6.76 -1.91 -6.24
N ALA A 55 -5.79 -1.82 -7.15
CA ALA A 55 -4.64 -0.92 -6.97
C ALA A 55 -5.10 0.54 -6.84
N ASP A 56 -6.06 0.97 -7.67
CA ASP A 56 -6.63 2.31 -7.57
C ASP A 56 -7.32 2.55 -6.23
N MET A 57 -8.02 1.55 -5.71
CA MET A 57 -8.68 1.65 -4.40
C MET A 57 -7.64 1.84 -3.29
N ILE A 58 -6.54 1.11 -3.34
CA ILE A 58 -5.45 1.27 -2.37
C ILE A 58 -4.88 2.69 -2.43
N ILE A 59 -4.62 3.18 -3.64
CA ILE A 59 -4.08 4.53 -3.83
C ILE A 59 -5.04 5.58 -3.27
N LYS A 60 -6.34 5.43 -3.51
CA LYS A 60 -7.35 6.34 -2.98
C LYS A 60 -7.38 6.36 -1.45
N VAL A 61 -7.27 5.19 -0.82
CA VAL A 61 -7.21 5.11 0.64
C VAL A 61 -5.98 5.86 1.14
N LEU A 62 -4.83 5.65 0.50
CA LEU A 62 -3.58 6.34 0.88
C LEU A 62 -3.66 7.85 0.66
N ASP A 63 -4.28 8.29 -0.44
CA ASP A 63 -4.43 9.72 -0.74
C ASP A 63 -5.34 10.43 0.26
N ASN A 64 -6.24 9.71 0.90
CA ASN A 64 -7.14 10.27 1.90
C ASN A 64 -6.56 10.32 3.31
N ILE A 65 -5.34 9.82 3.50
CA ILE A 65 -4.66 9.91 4.79
C ILE A 65 -4.02 11.29 4.92
N ASP A 66 -4.51 12.07 5.88
CA ASP A 66 -3.91 13.34 6.27
C ASP A 66 -3.30 13.14 7.66
N LEU A 67 -2.00 12.98 7.71
CA LEU A 67 -1.29 12.67 8.95
C LEU A 67 -1.39 13.78 10.00
N SER A 68 -1.71 15.01 9.59
CA SER A 68 -1.91 16.12 10.53
C SER A 68 -3.26 16.05 11.24
N LYS A 69 -4.22 15.33 10.68
CA LYS A 69 -5.60 15.26 11.19
C LYS A 69 -6.04 13.85 11.56
N THR A 70 -5.40 12.83 10.96
CA THR A 70 -5.79 11.44 11.16
C THR A 70 -5.31 10.96 12.52
N LYS A 71 -6.21 10.42 13.31
CA LYS A 71 -5.88 9.82 14.60
C LYS A 71 -5.21 8.47 14.40
N ILE A 72 -4.41 8.06 15.39
CA ILE A 72 -3.63 6.82 15.33
C ILE A 72 -4.50 5.61 15.02
N TYR A 73 -5.67 5.48 15.68
CA TYR A 73 -6.54 4.33 15.43
C TYR A 73 -7.15 4.36 14.03
N GLU A 74 -7.47 5.54 13.50
CA GLU A 74 -8.00 5.68 12.14
C GLU A 74 -6.95 5.29 11.11
N LEU A 75 -5.70 5.69 11.33
CA LEU A 75 -4.59 5.34 10.46
C LEU A 75 -4.37 3.82 10.45
N ARG A 76 -4.45 3.19 11.62
CA ARG A 76 -4.32 1.74 11.74
C ARG A 76 -5.42 1.01 10.97
N GLU A 77 -6.66 1.49 11.06
CA GLU A 77 -7.77 0.92 10.30
C GLU A 77 -7.54 1.04 8.79
N LYS A 78 -7.06 2.18 8.33
CA LYS A 78 -6.75 2.39 6.91
C LYS A 78 -5.63 1.49 6.43
N ILE A 79 -4.60 1.29 7.22
CA ILE A 79 -3.50 0.38 6.88
C ILE A 79 -3.99 -1.06 6.82
N THR A 80 -4.86 -1.47 7.74
CA THR A 80 -5.48 -2.80 7.71
C THR A 80 -6.29 -2.99 6.43
N CYS A 81 -7.07 -1.98 6.04
CA CYS A 81 -7.84 -2.00 4.81
C CYS A 81 -6.93 -2.15 3.58
N ILE A 82 -5.83 -1.40 3.53
CA ILE A 82 -4.86 -1.48 2.44
C ILE A 82 -4.26 -2.87 2.35
N ARG A 83 -3.92 -3.46 3.48
CA ARG A 83 -3.35 -4.80 3.52
C ARG A 83 -4.33 -5.84 2.97
N GLU A 84 -5.60 -5.75 3.35
CA GLU A 84 -6.64 -6.64 2.84
C GLU A 84 -6.87 -6.45 1.34
N LEU A 85 -6.93 -5.20 0.86
CA LEU A 85 -7.05 -4.90 -0.56
C LEU A 85 -5.87 -5.44 -1.36
N PHE A 86 -4.66 -5.28 -0.84
CA PHE A 86 -3.46 -5.78 -1.48
C PHE A 86 -3.53 -7.30 -1.69
N ASN A 87 -4.08 -8.03 -0.72
CA ASN A 87 -4.23 -9.48 -0.82
C ASN A 87 -5.26 -9.90 -1.88
N LEU A 88 -6.13 -8.98 -2.33
CA LEU A 88 -7.09 -9.26 -3.39
C LEU A 88 -6.47 -9.20 -4.79
N ILE A 89 -5.31 -8.57 -4.94
CA ILE A 89 -4.64 -8.50 -6.23
C ILE A 89 -4.08 -9.89 -6.55
N ASN A 90 -4.44 -10.40 -7.72
CA ASN A 90 -3.93 -11.67 -8.18
C ASN A 90 -2.69 -11.45 -9.04
N TRP A 91 -1.54 -11.46 -8.39
CA TRP A 91 -0.26 -11.22 -9.06
C TRP A 91 0.15 -12.36 -10.01
N GLU A 92 -0.42 -13.55 -9.83
CA GLU A 92 -0.10 -14.69 -10.69
C GLU A 92 -0.66 -14.52 -12.10
N GLU A 93 -1.68 -13.70 -12.27
CA GLU A 93 -2.26 -13.39 -13.58
C GLU A 93 -1.51 -12.27 -14.30
N CYS A 94 -0.51 -11.71 -13.68
CA CYS A 94 0.24 -10.60 -14.23
C CYS A 94 1.44 -11.03 -15.08
#